data_0d4497f91c4ec829936869eff249ed57
#
_entry.id   0d4497f91c4ec829936869eff249ed57
#
_cell.length_a   1.000
_cell.length_b   1.000
_cell.length_c   1.000
_cell.angle_alpha   90.00
_cell.angle_beta   90.00
_cell.angle_gamma   90.00
#
_symmetry.space_group_name_H-M   'P 1'
#
loop_
_entity.id
_entity.type
_entity.pdbx_description
1 polymer ?
#
loop_
_entity_poly.entity_id
_entity_poly.type
_entity_poly.pdbx_seq_one_letter_code
_entity_poly.pdbx_strand_id
1 'polypeptide(L)'
;QVFIGITSNGHWERFCKEFALDDLLADSRLDDNTKRVAARGWLPARIAEEMQRYPSGELAERLDRARVPFAPLRRPDQLVDDPHLNASEQFVHTPLPGRGTAKLPKLPVRSSAYDTGLRRPAPRLGEHTREVLEELGLSQDEIDALASRRIIG
;
A
#
# COMPACT_ATOMS: atom_id res chain seq x y z
N GLN A 1 5.45 -11.34 -6.18
CA GLN A 1 5.91 -10.43 -7.24
C GLN A 1 6.87 -9.39 -6.65
N VAL A 2 7.81 -8.92 -7.46
CA VAL A 2 8.79 -7.90 -7.06
C VAL A 2 8.90 -6.86 -8.18
N PHE A 3 8.97 -5.59 -7.81
CA PHE A 3 9.38 -4.51 -8.68
C PHE A 3 10.90 -4.37 -8.61
N ILE A 4 11.57 -4.23 -9.76
CA ILE A 4 13.03 -4.06 -9.87
C ILE A 4 13.30 -2.78 -10.65
N GLY A 5 14.01 -1.83 -10.03
CA GLY A 5 14.30 -0.50 -10.58
C GLY A 5 15.70 -0.37 -11.15
N ILE A 6 15.92 -0.78 -12.40
CA ILE A 6 17.23 -0.65 -13.08
C ILE A 6 17.24 0.61 -13.92
N THR A 7 17.70 1.73 -13.34
CA THR A 7 17.67 3.06 -13.96
C THR A 7 19.04 3.56 -14.45
N SER A 8 20.13 2.90 -14.08
CA SER A 8 21.48 3.28 -14.47
C SER A 8 22.25 2.10 -15.07
N ASN A 9 23.33 2.39 -15.82
CA ASN A 9 24.20 1.34 -16.34
C ASN A 9 24.93 0.58 -15.22
N GLY A 10 25.27 1.26 -14.13
CA GLY A 10 25.85 0.59 -12.96
C GLY A 10 24.88 -0.36 -12.26
N HIS A 11 23.56 -0.05 -12.21
CA HIS A 11 22.55 -1.00 -11.74
C HIS A 11 22.45 -2.20 -12.66
N TRP A 12 22.43 -1.97 -13.97
CA TRP A 12 22.36 -3.02 -14.98
C TRP A 12 23.53 -3.99 -14.89
N GLU A 13 24.75 -3.46 -14.82
CA GLU A 13 25.97 -4.26 -14.72
C GLU A 13 25.98 -5.15 -13.46
N ARG A 14 25.67 -4.58 -12.29
CA ARG A 14 25.63 -5.33 -11.03
C ARG A 14 24.50 -6.36 -11.03
N PHE A 15 23.35 -6.03 -11.58
CA PHE A 15 22.24 -6.95 -11.74
C PHE A 15 22.63 -8.15 -12.61
N CYS A 16 23.17 -7.92 -13.79
CA CYS A 16 23.59 -8.98 -14.70
C CYS A 16 24.67 -9.87 -14.07
N LYS A 17 25.63 -9.29 -13.37
CA LYS A 17 26.69 -10.07 -12.66
C LYS A 17 26.13 -10.92 -11.53
N GLU A 18 25.23 -10.38 -10.71
CA GLU A 18 24.62 -11.13 -9.59
C GLU A 18 23.82 -12.35 -10.06
N PHE A 19 23.13 -12.22 -11.17
CA PHE A 19 22.25 -13.25 -11.74
C PHE A 19 22.90 -14.06 -12.89
N ALA A 20 24.21 -13.89 -13.12
CA ALA A 20 24.96 -14.58 -14.19
C ALA A 20 24.31 -14.43 -15.57
N LEU A 21 23.82 -13.22 -15.88
CA LEU A 21 23.19 -12.86 -17.15
C LEU A 21 24.23 -12.24 -18.12
N ASP A 22 25.30 -12.96 -18.37
CA ASP A 22 26.42 -12.48 -19.21
C ASP A 22 26.00 -12.25 -20.65
N ASP A 23 25.03 -13.01 -21.15
CA ASP A 23 24.40 -12.84 -22.45
C ASP A 23 23.71 -11.47 -22.58
N LEU A 24 23.00 -11.04 -21.56
CA LEU A 24 22.35 -9.73 -21.54
C LEU A 24 23.35 -8.58 -21.30
N LEU A 25 24.40 -8.84 -20.52
CA LEU A 25 25.42 -7.84 -20.24
C LEU A 25 26.26 -7.53 -21.50
N ALA A 26 26.51 -8.52 -22.35
CA ALA A 26 27.27 -8.39 -23.59
C ALA A 26 26.42 -7.90 -24.78
N ASP A 27 25.10 -7.79 -24.64
CA ASP A 27 24.22 -7.37 -25.73
C ASP A 27 24.26 -5.87 -25.94
N SER A 28 24.83 -5.42 -27.05
CA SER A 28 24.94 -4.01 -27.43
C SER A 28 23.59 -3.27 -27.56
N ARG A 29 22.50 -4.02 -27.67
CA ARG A 29 21.12 -3.47 -27.66
C ARG A 29 20.67 -3.05 -26.25
N LEU A 30 21.46 -3.31 -25.22
CA LEU A 30 21.13 -3.07 -23.80
C LEU A 30 22.17 -2.16 -23.09
N ASP A 31 23.13 -1.60 -23.82
CA ASP A 31 24.25 -0.82 -23.28
C ASP A 31 23.85 0.38 -22.43
N ASP A 32 22.72 0.99 -22.73
CA ASP A 32 22.20 2.14 -21.99
C ASP A 32 20.71 2.02 -21.69
N ASN A 33 20.23 2.92 -20.83
CA ASN A 33 18.83 2.87 -20.40
C ASN A 33 17.83 3.09 -21.56
N THR A 34 18.16 3.92 -22.53
CA THR A 34 17.30 4.19 -23.69
C THR A 34 17.11 2.93 -24.51
N LYS A 35 18.20 2.21 -24.75
CA LYS A 35 18.18 0.92 -25.47
C LYS A 35 17.41 -0.14 -24.69
N ARG A 36 17.58 -0.24 -23.37
CA ARG A 36 16.81 -1.16 -22.52
C ARG A 36 15.32 -0.87 -22.56
N VAL A 37 14.92 0.42 -22.53
CA VAL A 37 13.54 0.84 -22.70
C VAL A 37 13.00 0.47 -24.09
N ALA A 38 13.80 0.62 -25.14
CA ALA A 38 13.41 0.17 -26.49
C ALA A 38 13.20 -1.36 -26.55
N ALA A 39 13.98 -2.13 -25.77
CA ALA A 39 13.87 -3.58 -25.65
C ALA A 39 12.69 -4.06 -24.78
N ARG A 40 11.81 -3.18 -24.31
CA ARG A 40 10.67 -3.52 -23.42
C ARG A 40 9.71 -4.60 -23.94
N GLY A 41 9.71 -4.86 -25.23
CA GLY A 41 8.86 -5.90 -25.83
C GLY A 41 9.30 -7.33 -25.51
N TRP A 42 10.54 -7.54 -25.09
CA TRP A 42 11.09 -8.89 -24.83
C TRP A 42 11.92 -8.97 -23.53
N LEU A 43 12.66 -7.92 -23.18
CA LEU A 43 13.59 -7.93 -22.06
C LEU A 43 12.92 -8.25 -20.71
N PRO A 44 11.75 -7.68 -20.36
CA PRO A 44 11.09 -8.02 -19.09
C PRO A 44 10.71 -9.49 -18.98
N ALA A 45 10.27 -10.12 -20.06
CA ALA A 45 9.93 -11.54 -20.07
C ALA A 45 11.19 -12.39 -19.84
N ARG A 46 12.29 -12.09 -20.51
CA ARG A 46 13.57 -12.79 -20.33
C ARG A 46 14.11 -12.66 -18.90
N ILE A 47 14.01 -11.47 -18.31
CA ILE A 47 14.38 -11.26 -16.90
C ILE A 47 13.45 -12.03 -15.96
N ALA A 48 12.15 -12.01 -16.21
CA ALA A 48 11.17 -12.71 -15.37
C ALA A 48 11.41 -14.23 -15.34
N GLU A 49 11.81 -14.85 -16.44
CA GLU A 49 12.19 -16.26 -16.49
C GLU A 49 13.34 -16.59 -15.52
N GLU A 50 14.35 -15.73 -15.45
CA GLU A 50 15.45 -15.91 -14.50
C GLU A 50 15.00 -15.69 -13.06
N MET A 51 14.25 -14.60 -12.80
CA MET A 51 13.79 -14.27 -11.45
C MET A 51 12.86 -15.34 -10.84
N GLN A 52 12.10 -16.06 -11.65
CA GLN A 52 11.21 -17.14 -11.21
C GLN A 52 11.96 -18.35 -10.62
N ARG A 53 13.26 -18.47 -10.87
CA ARG A 53 14.09 -19.56 -10.31
C ARG A 53 14.38 -19.39 -8.82
N TYR A 54 14.18 -18.19 -8.27
CA TYR A 54 14.52 -17.87 -6.90
C TYR A 54 13.26 -17.70 -6.04
N PRO A 55 13.22 -18.28 -4.85
CA PRO A 55 12.24 -17.92 -3.82
C PRO A 55 12.31 -16.42 -3.50
N SER A 56 11.20 -15.83 -3.12
CA SER A 56 11.11 -14.36 -2.93
C SER A 56 12.09 -13.80 -1.90
N GLY A 57 12.41 -14.54 -0.84
CA GLY A 57 13.41 -14.16 0.15
C GLY A 57 14.82 -14.12 -0.43
N GLU A 58 15.24 -15.20 -1.10
CA GLU A 58 16.54 -15.28 -1.76
C GLU A 58 16.69 -14.21 -2.86
N LEU A 59 15.62 -13.98 -3.63
CA LEU A 59 15.61 -12.94 -4.66
C LEU A 59 15.85 -11.54 -4.04
N ALA A 60 15.19 -11.24 -2.92
CA ALA A 60 15.38 -9.98 -2.22
C ALA A 60 16.83 -9.81 -1.74
N GLU A 61 17.42 -10.85 -1.13
CA GLU A 61 18.82 -10.82 -0.67
C GLU A 61 19.82 -10.63 -1.82
N ARG A 62 19.57 -11.26 -2.98
CA ARG A 62 20.41 -11.10 -4.17
C ARG A 62 20.33 -9.67 -4.73
N LEU A 63 19.12 -9.11 -4.82
CA LEU A 63 18.92 -7.74 -5.29
C LEU A 63 19.57 -6.72 -4.34
N ASP A 64 19.54 -6.96 -3.03
CA ASP A 64 20.21 -6.13 -2.04
C ASP A 64 21.73 -6.19 -2.19
N ARG A 65 22.31 -7.40 -2.34
CA ARG A 65 23.75 -7.57 -2.62
C ARG A 65 24.18 -6.86 -3.90
N ALA A 66 23.35 -6.91 -4.95
CA ALA A 66 23.58 -6.19 -6.20
C ALA A 66 23.42 -4.67 -6.05
N ARG A 67 22.89 -4.18 -4.92
CA ARG A 67 22.54 -2.77 -4.71
C ARG A 67 21.68 -2.22 -5.84
N VAL A 68 20.67 -2.99 -6.21
CA VAL A 68 19.66 -2.62 -7.20
C VAL A 68 18.38 -2.28 -6.46
N PRO A 69 17.78 -1.12 -6.69
CA PRO A 69 16.51 -0.76 -6.07
C PRO A 69 15.42 -1.77 -6.42
N PHE A 70 14.75 -2.28 -5.42
CA PHE A 70 13.61 -3.20 -5.59
C PHE A 70 12.55 -2.98 -4.51
N ALA A 71 11.35 -3.45 -4.78
CA ALA A 71 10.28 -3.47 -3.79
C ALA A 71 9.40 -4.71 -3.98
N PRO A 72 9.09 -5.45 -2.90
CA PRO A 72 8.10 -6.52 -2.98
C PRO A 72 6.71 -5.92 -3.24
N LEU A 73 5.97 -6.50 -4.18
CA LEU A 73 4.56 -6.16 -4.40
C LEU A 73 3.72 -6.93 -3.39
N ARG A 74 3.08 -6.21 -2.49
CA ARG A 74 2.20 -6.78 -1.47
C ARG A 74 0.74 -6.57 -1.85
N ARG A 75 -0.09 -7.56 -1.54
CA ARG A 75 -1.53 -7.42 -1.61
C ARG A 75 -2.05 -6.65 -0.38
N PRO A 76 -3.22 -6.00 -0.46
CA PRO A 76 -3.78 -5.25 0.67
C PRO A 76 -3.91 -6.05 1.97
N ASP A 77 -4.27 -7.34 1.88
CA ASP A 77 -4.36 -8.24 3.03
C ASP A 77 -3.02 -8.47 3.74
N GLN A 78 -1.90 -8.39 3.02
CA GLN A 78 -0.55 -8.55 3.56
C GLN A 78 -0.01 -7.28 4.23
N LEU A 79 -0.59 -6.10 3.92
CA LEU A 79 -0.14 -4.83 4.48
C LEU A 79 -0.43 -4.70 5.97
N VAL A 80 -1.47 -5.38 6.46
CA VAL A 80 -1.86 -5.36 7.89
C VAL A 80 -0.73 -5.85 8.79
N ASP A 81 0.08 -6.80 8.30
CA ASP A 81 1.21 -7.40 9.01
C ASP A 81 2.56 -6.87 8.54
N ASP A 82 2.58 -5.84 7.68
CA ASP A 82 3.83 -5.25 7.20
C ASP A 82 4.64 -4.64 8.36
N PRO A 83 5.92 -5.07 8.57
CA PRO A 83 6.72 -4.59 9.69
C PRO A 83 6.97 -3.08 9.68
N HIS A 84 7.17 -2.49 8.50
CA HIS A 84 7.44 -1.07 8.36
C HIS A 84 6.19 -0.22 8.69
N LEU A 85 5.03 -0.62 8.15
CA LEU A 85 3.77 0.07 8.43
C LEU A 85 3.36 -0.04 9.90
N ASN A 86 3.66 -1.16 10.55
CA ASN A 86 3.41 -1.33 11.97
C ASN A 86 4.39 -0.53 12.83
N ALA A 87 5.68 -0.58 12.52
CA ALA A 87 6.71 0.17 13.27
C ALA A 87 6.55 1.69 13.13
N SER A 88 6.03 2.17 12.00
CA SER A 88 5.76 3.59 11.75
C SER A 88 4.38 4.05 12.20
N GLU A 89 3.63 3.19 12.91
CA GLU A 89 2.29 3.49 13.45
C GLU A 89 1.30 4.00 12.39
N GLN A 90 1.39 3.48 11.17
CA GLN A 90 0.52 3.91 10.05
C GLN A 90 -0.89 3.32 10.09
N PHE A 91 -1.22 2.60 11.15
CA PHE A 91 -2.56 2.06 11.36
C PHE A 91 -3.23 2.66 12.59
N VAL A 92 -4.55 2.74 12.55
CA VAL A 92 -5.42 3.07 13.67
C VAL A 92 -6.36 1.90 13.95
N HIS A 93 -6.53 1.57 15.24
CA HIS A 93 -7.47 0.55 15.67
C HIS A 93 -8.85 1.19 15.81
N THR A 94 -9.78 0.81 14.93
CA THR A 94 -11.13 1.38 14.86
C THR A 94 -12.14 0.37 15.39
N PRO A 95 -12.86 0.68 16.47
CA PRO A 95 -13.98 -0.16 16.94
C PRO A 95 -15.05 -0.27 15.86
N LEU A 96 -15.55 -1.50 15.64
CA LEU A 96 -16.65 -1.77 14.73
C LEU A 96 -17.85 -2.29 15.54
N PRO A 97 -19.03 -1.66 15.43
CA PRO A 97 -20.21 -2.08 16.16
C PRO A 97 -20.55 -3.56 15.90
N GLY A 98 -20.54 -4.38 16.96
CA GLY A 98 -20.85 -5.81 16.88
C GLY A 98 -19.82 -6.71 16.18
N ARG A 99 -18.64 -6.17 15.80
CA ARG A 99 -17.59 -6.90 15.04
C ARG A 99 -16.19 -6.79 15.64
N GLY A 100 -16.04 -6.18 16.81
CA GLY A 100 -14.72 -5.99 17.44
C GLY A 100 -13.99 -4.77 16.92
N THR A 101 -12.71 -4.92 16.54
CA THR A 101 -11.84 -3.81 16.12
C THR A 101 -11.21 -4.12 14.76
N ALA A 102 -11.24 -3.16 13.85
CA ALA A 102 -10.51 -3.22 12.60
C ALA A 102 -9.24 -2.36 12.67
N LYS A 103 -8.20 -2.81 11.97
CA LYS A 103 -6.96 -2.08 11.75
C LYS A 103 -7.04 -1.37 10.40
N LEU A 104 -7.18 -0.05 10.44
CA LEU A 104 -7.35 0.77 9.24
C LEU A 104 -6.11 1.66 9.01
N PRO A 105 -5.73 1.94 7.74
CA PRO A 105 -4.63 2.84 7.47
C PRO A 105 -4.97 4.28 7.90
N LYS A 106 -4.01 4.97 8.49
CA LYS A 106 -4.08 6.41 8.73
C LYS A 106 -3.97 7.18 7.41
N LEU A 107 -4.37 8.43 7.43
CA LEU A 107 -4.07 9.35 6.33
C LEU A 107 -2.52 9.48 6.19
N PRO A 108 -1.96 9.47 4.97
CA PRO A 108 -0.53 9.62 4.73
C PRO A 108 -0.07 11.08 4.86
N VAL A 109 -0.64 11.79 5.82
CA VAL A 109 -0.37 13.20 6.10
C VAL A 109 -0.12 13.38 7.59
N ARG A 110 0.88 14.17 7.94
CA ARG A 110 1.12 14.64 9.29
C ARG A 110 0.84 16.14 9.37
N SER A 111 0.13 16.58 10.41
CA SER A 111 -0.11 17.99 10.69
C SER A 111 0.46 18.32 12.06
N SER A 112 1.10 19.49 12.19
CA SER A 112 1.52 20.03 13.47
C SER A 112 0.39 20.75 14.22
N ALA A 113 -0.73 21.03 13.53
CA ALA A 113 -1.84 21.80 14.09
C ALA A 113 -2.98 20.92 14.63
N TYR A 114 -3.10 19.66 14.15
CA TYR A 114 -4.19 18.76 14.57
C TYR A 114 -3.82 17.30 14.36
N ASP A 115 -4.41 16.43 15.18
CA ASP A 115 -4.30 14.98 15.01
C ASP A 115 -5.15 14.50 13.83
N THR A 116 -4.53 13.72 12.94
CA THR A 116 -5.18 13.08 11.79
C THR A 116 -5.65 11.66 12.10
N GLY A 117 -5.63 11.24 13.36
CA GLY A 117 -6.06 9.93 13.82
C GLY A 117 -7.58 9.73 13.77
N LEU A 118 -8.05 8.70 14.46
CA LEU A 118 -9.47 8.38 14.55
C LEU A 118 -10.21 9.44 15.38
N ARG A 119 -11.10 10.18 14.76
CA ARG A 119 -11.93 11.18 15.46
C ARG A 119 -13.20 10.59 16.05
N ARG A 120 -13.89 9.72 15.29
CA ARG A 120 -15.08 8.99 15.71
C ARG A 120 -15.02 7.58 15.15
N PRO A 121 -15.44 6.55 15.89
CA PRO A 121 -15.58 5.19 15.35
C PRO A 121 -16.69 5.13 14.29
N ALA A 122 -16.78 4.00 13.60
CA ALA A 122 -17.88 3.76 12.66
C ALA A 122 -19.22 3.70 13.46
N PRO A 123 -20.23 4.50 13.10
CA PRO A 123 -21.48 4.56 13.85
C PRO A 123 -22.35 3.32 13.61
N ARG A 124 -23.24 3.05 14.55
CA ARG A 124 -24.39 2.19 14.31
C ARG A 124 -25.43 2.94 13.48
N LEU A 125 -26.31 2.19 12.83
CA LEU A 125 -27.43 2.82 12.13
C LEU A 125 -28.26 3.65 13.13
N GLY A 126 -28.51 4.92 12.79
CA GLY A 126 -29.27 5.85 13.62
C GLY A 126 -28.51 6.49 14.80
N GLU A 127 -27.26 6.10 15.09
CA GLU A 127 -26.53 6.54 16.30
C GLU A 127 -26.41 8.06 16.42
N HIS A 128 -26.29 8.77 15.30
CA HIS A 128 -26.18 10.24 15.30
C HIS A 128 -27.43 10.96 14.80
N THR A 129 -28.56 10.26 14.65
CA THR A 129 -29.80 10.87 14.09
C THR A 129 -30.24 12.07 14.89
N ARG A 130 -30.28 11.98 16.23
CA ARG A 130 -30.68 13.11 17.07
C ARG A 130 -29.72 14.29 16.97
N GLU A 131 -28.41 14.04 17.09
CA GLU A 131 -27.36 15.05 16.96
C GLU A 131 -27.50 15.84 15.64
N VAL A 132 -27.70 15.14 14.52
CA VAL A 132 -27.84 15.75 13.19
C VAL A 132 -29.14 16.58 13.10
N LEU A 133 -30.26 16.10 13.65
CA LEU A 133 -31.52 16.83 13.62
C LEU A 133 -31.50 18.08 14.53
N GLU A 134 -30.85 18.02 15.67
CA GLU A 134 -30.58 19.18 16.54
C GLU A 134 -29.70 20.22 15.83
N GLU A 135 -28.63 19.80 15.14
CA GLU A 135 -27.79 20.69 14.32
C GLU A 135 -28.56 21.36 13.19
N LEU A 136 -29.60 20.69 12.67
CA LEU A 136 -30.53 21.26 11.68
C LEU A 136 -31.59 22.19 12.27
N GLY A 137 -31.60 22.36 13.62
CA GLY A 137 -32.48 23.29 14.32
C GLY A 137 -33.81 22.71 14.75
N LEU A 138 -34.01 21.38 14.70
CA LEU A 138 -35.22 20.76 15.24
C LEU A 138 -35.14 20.74 16.77
N SER A 139 -36.27 21.04 17.42
CA SER A 139 -36.44 20.90 18.86
C SER A 139 -36.52 19.44 19.29
N GLN A 140 -36.24 19.16 20.56
CA GLN A 140 -36.37 17.80 21.11
C GLN A 140 -37.78 17.23 20.94
N ASP A 141 -38.82 18.06 21.13
CA ASP A 141 -40.22 17.65 20.97
C ASP A 141 -40.54 17.21 19.53
N GLU A 142 -39.98 17.92 18.54
CA GLU A 142 -40.12 17.55 17.13
C GLU A 142 -39.40 16.25 16.81
N ILE A 143 -38.19 16.05 17.36
CA ILE A 143 -37.40 14.82 17.19
C ILE A 143 -38.14 13.63 17.83
N ASP A 144 -38.69 13.80 19.02
CA ASP A 144 -39.45 12.77 19.72
C ASP A 144 -40.76 12.43 18.98
N ALA A 145 -41.41 13.42 18.39
CA ALA A 145 -42.57 13.19 17.52
C ALA A 145 -42.20 12.37 16.25
N LEU A 146 -41.05 12.58 15.67
CA LEU A 146 -40.54 11.79 14.53
C LEU A 146 -40.22 10.34 14.98
N ALA A 147 -39.59 10.18 16.13
CA ALA A 147 -39.25 8.87 16.67
C ALA A 147 -40.51 8.06 17.00
N SER A 148 -41.51 8.68 17.66
CA SER A 148 -42.80 8.02 18.01
C SER A 148 -43.57 7.53 16.78
N ARG A 149 -43.46 8.25 15.67
CA ARG A 149 -44.02 7.87 14.37
C ARG A 149 -43.15 6.89 13.58
N ARG A 150 -42.00 6.44 14.14
CA ARG A 150 -41.03 5.53 13.51
C ARG A 150 -40.50 6.05 12.16
N ILE A 151 -40.39 7.39 12.00
CA ILE A 151 -39.77 8.02 10.83
C ILE A 151 -38.26 8.00 10.96
N ILE A 152 -37.80 8.07 12.20
CA ILE A 152 -36.39 7.93 12.58
C ILE A 152 -36.23 6.79 13.59
N GLY A 153 -35.04 6.16 13.64
CA GLY A 153 -34.70 5.09 14.55
C GLY A 153 -33.41 5.38 15.30
#